data_306ebfd8b42c9b6f303f9ee6ba0f00a9
#
_entry.id   306ebfd8b42c9b6f303f9ee6ba0f00a9
#
_cell.length_a   1.000
_cell.length_b   1.000
_cell.length_c   1.000
_cell.angle_alpha   90.00
_cell.angle_beta   90.00
_cell.angle_gamma   90.00
#
_symmetry.space_group_name_H-M   'P 1'
#
loop_
_entity.id
_entity.type
_entity.pdbx_description
1 polymer ?
#
loop_
_entity_poly.entity_id
_entity_poly.type
_entity_poly.pdbx_seq_one_letter_code
_entity_poly.pdbx_strand_id
1 'polypeptide(L)'
;MDHLDQLEAQSVYILREAFNRIEKLGMLWSLGKDSNVMVWLARKAFFGHVPFPVMHIDTEKKFPEMYLFRERYSKEWGLNLIIEKCPPVEATDPTLPPAARSAARKTLGLRDTIAKYGFTGIIAGIR
;
A
#
# COMPACT_ATOMS: atom_id res chain seq x y z
N MET A 1 28.29 -11.14 -1.63
CA MET A 1 26.97 -10.55 -1.37
C MET A 1 26.26 -11.41 -0.34
N ASP A 2 25.78 -10.83 0.76
CA ASP A 2 25.11 -11.60 1.78
C ASP A 2 23.64 -11.88 1.41
N HIS A 3 22.95 -12.65 2.25
CA HIS A 3 21.59 -13.07 1.98
C HIS A 3 20.60 -11.89 1.92
N LEU A 4 20.80 -10.89 2.79
CA LEU A 4 19.92 -9.70 2.79
C LEU A 4 20.09 -8.88 1.52
N ASP A 5 21.33 -8.71 1.05
CA ASP A 5 21.60 -8.00 -0.21
C ASP A 5 20.96 -8.71 -1.39
N GLN A 6 21.00 -10.04 -1.41
CA GLN A 6 20.36 -10.84 -2.45
C GLN A 6 18.84 -10.67 -2.45
N LEU A 7 18.22 -10.71 -1.27
CA LEU A 7 16.77 -10.50 -1.14
C LEU A 7 16.35 -9.11 -1.58
N GLU A 8 17.14 -8.10 -1.23
CA GLU A 8 16.89 -6.73 -1.64
C GLU A 8 16.99 -6.59 -3.17
N ALA A 9 18.03 -7.16 -3.77
CA ALA A 9 18.21 -7.12 -5.21
C ALA A 9 17.05 -7.80 -5.95
N GLN A 10 16.58 -8.93 -5.46
CA GLN A 10 15.42 -9.61 -6.02
C GLN A 10 14.16 -8.75 -5.94
N SER A 11 13.93 -8.12 -4.78
CA SER A 11 12.76 -7.26 -4.57
C SER A 11 12.79 -6.06 -5.51
N VAL A 12 13.93 -5.43 -5.67
CA VAL A 12 14.12 -4.31 -6.60
C VAL A 12 13.81 -4.75 -8.03
N TYR A 13 14.31 -5.90 -8.43
CA TYR A 13 14.06 -6.44 -9.77
C TYR A 13 12.56 -6.70 -10.00
N ILE A 14 11.88 -7.32 -9.03
CA ILE A 14 10.45 -7.61 -9.11
C ILE A 14 9.64 -6.32 -9.24
N LEU A 15 9.99 -5.29 -8.48
CA LEU A 15 9.31 -4.00 -8.55
C LEU A 15 9.46 -3.34 -9.92
N ARG A 16 10.67 -3.38 -10.49
CA ARG A 16 10.92 -2.84 -11.83
C ARG A 16 10.18 -3.62 -12.91
N GLU A 17 10.13 -4.95 -12.80
CA GLU A 17 9.39 -5.79 -13.73
C GLU A 17 7.88 -5.52 -13.65
N ALA A 18 7.35 -5.39 -12.44
CA ALA A 18 5.95 -5.07 -12.25
C ALA A 18 5.60 -3.73 -12.90
N PHE A 19 6.42 -2.71 -12.72
CA PHE A 19 6.21 -1.40 -13.31
C PHE A 19 6.23 -1.45 -14.85
N ASN A 20 7.13 -2.26 -15.41
CA ASN A 20 7.26 -2.38 -16.87
C ASN A 20 6.11 -3.16 -17.50
N ARG A 21 5.56 -4.15 -16.79
CA ARG A 21 4.57 -5.09 -17.35
C ARG A 21 3.13 -4.72 -17.02
N ILE A 22 2.90 -4.01 -15.93
CA ILE A 22 1.56 -3.65 -15.47
C ILE A 22 1.27 -2.22 -15.88
N GLU A 23 0.24 -2.03 -16.68
CA GLU A 23 -0.07 -0.73 -17.26
C GLU A 23 -0.41 0.32 -16.21
N LYS A 24 -1.27 -0.04 -15.25
CA LYS A 24 -1.68 0.87 -14.18
C LYS A 24 -1.37 0.22 -12.83
N LEU A 25 -0.14 0.42 -12.38
CA LEU A 25 0.35 -0.16 -11.13
C LEU A 25 0.15 0.82 -9.97
N GLY A 26 -0.32 0.31 -8.84
CA GLY A 26 -0.38 1.04 -7.60
C GLY A 26 0.24 0.25 -6.48
N MET A 27 0.56 0.90 -5.36
CA MET A 27 1.11 0.25 -4.18
C MET A 27 0.22 0.54 -2.98
N LEU A 28 -0.10 -0.49 -2.20
CA LEU A 28 -0.84 -0.34 -0.96
C LEU A 28 0.13 -0.01 0.18
N TRP A 29 -0.12 1.09 0.89
CA TRP A 29 0.67 1.51 2.04
C TRP A 29 -0.22 1.50 3.28
N SER A 30 -0.10 0.45 4.09
CA SER A 30 -0.92 0.28 5.29
C SER A 30 -0.32 0.98 6.52
N LEU A 31 0.82 1.64 6.38
CA LEU A 31 1.61 2.26 7.44
C LEU A 31 2.21 1.25 8.42
N GLY A 32 2.06 -0.04 8.16
CA GLY A 32 2.71 -1.09 8.93
C GLY A 32 4.16 -1.27 8.53
N LYS A 33 4.89 -2.04 9.33
CA LYS A 33 6.33 -2.26 9.15
C LYS A 33 6.67 -2.81 7.77
N ASP A 34 5.93 -3.83 7.33
CA ASP A 34 6.22 -4.49 6.05
C ASP A 34 5.91 -3.57 4.86
N SER A 35 4.83 -2.79 4.93
CA SER A 35 4.50 -1.88 3.85
C SER A 35 5.47 -0.70 3.79
N ASN A 36 6.01 -0.26 4.93
CA ASN A 36 7.06 0.77 4.94
C ASN A 36 8.32 0.28 4.24
N VAL A 37 8.71 -0.98 4.47
CA VAL A 37 9.84 -1.60 3.77
C VAL A 37 9.58 -1.65 2.27
N MET A 38 8.36 -1.96 1.85
CA MET A 38 8.02 -2.00 0.42
C MET A 38 8.14 -0.62 -0.23
N VAL A 39 7.70 0.43 0.44
CA VAL A 39 7.84 1.80 -0.07
C VAL A 39 9.33 2.17 -0.18
N TRP A 40 10.12 1.82 0.82
CA TRP A 40 11.56 2.07 0.80
C TRP A 40 12.25 1.34 -0.36
N LEU A 41 11.89 0.07 -0.58
CA LEU A 41 12.42 -0.70 -1.70
C LEU A 41 12.01 -0.12 -3.05
N ALA A 42 10.78 0.36 -3.16
CA ALA A 42 10.29 1.01 -4.39
C ALA A 42 11.11 2.27 -4.68
N ARG A 43 11.37 3.10 -3.66
CA ARG A 43 12.21 4.27 -3.84
C ARG A 43 13.60 3.89 -4.32
N LYS A 44 14.17 2.84 -3.76
CA LYS A 44 15.49 2.35 -4.15
C LYS A 44 15.50 1.82 -5.59
N ALA A 45 14.43 1.11 -5.97
CA ALA A 45 14.29 0.55 -7.32
C ALA A 45 14.25 1.63 -8.39
N PHE A 46 13.71 2.80 -8.07
CA PHE A 46 13.51 3.90 -9.02
C PHE A 46 14.29 5.16 -8.65
N PHE A 47 15.44 4.98 -8.02
CA PHE A 47 16.41 6.05 -7.75
C PHE A 47 15.87 7.20 -6.90
N GLY A 48 15.13 6.86 -5.86
CA GLY A 48 14.60 7.83 -4.89
C GLY A 48 13.23 8.37 -5.22
N HIS A 49 12.60 7.87 -6.28
CA HIS A 49 11.27 8.31 -6.71
C HIS A 49 10.37 7.10 -6.92
N VAL A 50 9.13 7.16 -6.43
CA VAL A 50 8.14 6.11 -6.68
C VAL A 50 7.27 6.55 -7.85
N PRO A 51 7.38 5.90 -9.02
CA PRO A 51 6.73 6.38 -10.25
C PRO A 51 5.24 6.04 -10.37
N PHE A 52 4.71 5.25 -9.42
CA PHE A 52 3.31 4.85 -9.42
C PHE A 52 2.62 5.38 -8.16
N PRO A 53 1.27 5.50 -8.18
CA PRO A 53 0.55 5.98 -6.99
C PRO A 53 0.69 5.02 -5.80
N VAL A 54 0.76 5.61 -4.60
CA VAL A 54 0.76 4.88 -3.34
C VAL A 54 -0.58 5.15 -2.67
N MET A 55 -1.34 4.12 -2.34
CA MET A 55 -2.66 4.29 -1.76
C MET A 55 -2.70 3.86 -0.30
N HIS A 56 -3.40 4.62 0.50
CA HIS A 56 -3.68 4.30 1.90
C HIS A 56 -5.19 4.18 2.08
N ILE A 57 -5.63 2.99 2.52
CA ILE A 57 -7.04 2.75 2.82
C ILE A 57 -7.23 3.03 4.31
N ASP A 58 -7.89 4.13 4.62
CA ASP A 58 -8.05 4.62 5.98
C ASP A 58 -9.26 3.96 6.65
N THR A 59 -9.01 3.23 7.73
CA THR A 59 -10.07 2.61 8.54
C THR A 59 -10.64 3.56 9.58
N GLU A 60 -10.05 4.75 9.73
CA GLU A 60 -10.39 5.77 10.73
C GLU A 60 -10.16 5.31 12.17
N LYS A 61 -9.42 4.21 12.36
CA LYS A 61 -9.14 3.64 13.68
C LYS A 61 -7.66 3.64 14.05
N LYS A 62 -6.84 4.40 13.30
CA LYS A 62 -5.41 4.48 13.57
C LYS A 62 -5.11 5.57 14.59
N PHE A 63 -3.98 5.44 15.27
CA PHE A 63 -3.52 6.45 16.21
C PHE A 63 -3.12 7.74 15.49
N PRO A 64 -3.28 8.91 16.14
CA PRO A 64 -2.87 10.19 15.52
C PRO A 64 -1.43 10.19 15.02
N GLU A 65 -0.53 9.53 15.71
CA GLU A 65 0.89 9.44 15.32
C GLU A 65 1.06 8.79 13.95
N MET A 66 0.20 7.82 13.61
CA MET A 66 0.26 7.14 12.31
C MET A 66 -0.14 8.09 11.18
N TYR A 67 -1.12 8.96 11.41
CA TYR A 67 -1.52 9.95 10.42
C TYR A 67 -0.43 11.01 10.22
N LEU A 68 0.23 11.42 11.30
CA LEU A 68 1.36 12.34 11.21
C LEU A 68 2.53 11.71 10.45
N PHE A 69 2.80 10.44 10.71
CA PHE A 69 3.81 9.69 9.99
C PHE A 69 3.50 9.66 8.48
N ARG A 70 2.26 9.35 8.13
CA ARG A 70 1.82 9.31 6.73
C ARG A 70 2.05 10.65 6.03
N GLU A 71 1.60 11.74 6.65
CA GLU A 71 1.74 13.08 6.06
C GLU A 71 3.20 13.48 5.92
N ARG A 72 4.00 13.23 6.94
CA ARG A 72 5.42 13.56 6.93
C ARG A 72 6.17 12.82 5.84
N TYR A 73 6.02 11.51 5.79
CA TYR A 73 6.80 10.70 4.86
C TYR A 73 6.28 10.74 3.43
N SER A 74 4.99 10.97 3.23
CA SER A 74 4.48 11.16 1.88
C SER A 74 5.09 12.41 1.24
N LYS A 75 5.28 13.48 2.01
CA LYS A 75 5.96 14.69 1.55
C LYS A 75 7.46 14.47 1.38
N GLU A 76 8.10 13.90 2.40
CA GLU A 76 9.55 13.70 2.42
C GLU A 76 10.01 12.79 1.28
N TRP A 77 9.24 11.78 0.99
CA TRP A 77 9.54 10.82 -0.07
C TRP A 77 8.93 11.17 -1.42
N GLY A 78 8.19 12.25 -1.50
CA GLY A 78 7.59 12.69 -2.76
C GLY A 78 6.58 11.70 -3.32
N LEU A 79 5.80 11.05 -2.47
CA LEU A 79 4.83 10.04 -2.90
C LEU A 79 3.61 10.68 -3.55
N ASN A 80 3.10 10.05 -4.61
CA ASN A 80 1.78 10.36 -5.14
C ASN A 80 0.76 9.60 -4.29
N LEU A 81 0.36 10.19 -3.17
CA LEU A 81 -0.46 9.53 -2.17
C LEU A 81 -1.94 9.67 -2.47
N ILE A 82 -2.62 8.53 -2.52
CA ILE A 82 -4.07 8.46 -2.64
C ILE A 82 -4.62 7.97 -1.31
N ILE A 83 -5.53 8.74 -0.71
CA ILE A 83 -6.16 8.39 0.56
C ILE A 83 -7.64 8.10 0.28
N GLU A 84 -8.07 6.89 0.60
CA GLU A 84 -9.45 6.48 0.48
C GLU A 84 -9.91 5.88 1.81
N LYS A 85 -11.18 6.10 2.14
CA LYS A 85 -11.77 5.57 3.37
C LYS A 85 -12.40 4.21 3.12
N CYS A 86 -12.35 3.34 4.13
CA CYS A 86 -13.06 2.07 4.09
C CYS A 86 -14.57 2.31 4.10
N PRO A 87 -15.36 1.40 3.49
CA PRO A 87 -16.82 1.43 3.63
C PRO A 87 -17.22 1.33 5.11
N PRO A 88 -18.42 1.77 5.49
CA PRO A 88 -18.88 1.65 6.88
C PRO A 88 -19.02 0.18 7.30
N VAL A 89 -19.00 -0.04 8.61
CA VAL A 89 -19.11 -1.39 9.18
C VAL A 89 -20.38 -2.09 8.69
N GLU A 90 -21.45 -1.33 8.48
CA GLU A 90 -22.73 -1.84 8.01
C GLU A 90 -22.67 -2.46 6.61
N ALA A 91 -21.65 -2.13 5.83
CA ALA A 91 -21.45 -2.73 4.50
C ALA A 91 -20.88 -4.14 4.57
N THR A 92 -20.46 -4.59 5.77
CA THR A 92 -19.93 -5.94 5.97
C THR A 92 -21.00 -6.85 6.59
N ASP A 93 -20.78 -8.17 6.48
CA ASP A 93 -21.68 -9.16 7.05
C ASP A 93 -21.71 -9.03 8.58
N PRO A 94 -22.88 -8.76 9.20
CA PRO A 94 -22.97 -8.61 10.66
C PRO A 94 -22.73 -9.90 11.43
N THR A 95 -22.73 -11.05 10.78
CA THR A 95 -22.45 -12.34 11.42
C THR A 95 -20.95 -12.60 11.61
N LEU A 96 -20.10 -11.80 10.99
CA LEU A 96 -18.66 -11.97 11.11
C LEU A 96 -18.13 -11.47 12.46
N PRO A 97 -17.09 -12.12 13.03
CA PRO A 97 -16.40 -11.59 14.19
C PRO A 97 -15.79 -10.21 13.90
N PRO A 98 -15.55 -9.38 14.95
CA PRO A 98 -15.01 -8.03 14.72
C PRO A 98 -13.72 -7.99 13.89
N ALA A 99 -12.79 -8.91 14.12
CA ALA A 99 -11.55 -8.95 13.36
C ALA A 99 -11.80 -9.26 11.87
N ALA A 100 -12.70 -10.21 11.58
CA ALA A 100 -13.06 -10.55 10.21
C ALA A 100 -13.80 -9.40 9.52
N ARG A 101 -14.66 -8.68 10.25
CA ARG A 101 -15.34 -7.50 9.70
C ARG A 101 -14.36 -6.39 9.35
N SER A 102 -13.36 -6.17 10.20
CA SER A 102 -12.33 -5.18 9.92
C SER A 102 -11.54 -5.53 8.65
N ALA A 103 -11.17 -6.81 8.50
CA ALA A 103 -10.49 -7.27 7.30
C ALA A 103 -11.37 -7.14 6.06
N ALA A 104 -12.66 -7.45 6.18
CA ALA A 104 -13.62 -7.31 5.08
C ALA A 104 -13.77 -5.85 4.65
N ARG A 105 -13.79 -4.90 5.60
CA ARG A 105 -13.84 -3.47 5.30
C ARG A 105 -12.62 -3.03 4.48
N LYS A 106 -11.43 -3.47 4.87
CA LYS A 106 -10.20 -3.16 4.14
C LYS A 106 -10.23 -3.71 2.72
N THR A 107 -10.71 -4.95 2.56
CA THR A 107 -10.82 -5.58 1.25
C THR A 107 -11.79 -4.83 0.35
N LEU A 108 -12.95 -4.45 0.87
CA LEU A 108 -13.93 -3.66 0.12
C LEU A 108 -13.37 -2.30 -0.26
N GLY A 109 -12.70 -1.62 0.68
CA GLY A 109 -12.07 -0.34 0.41
C GLY A 109 -11.01 -0.43 -0.68
N LEU A 110 -10.21 -1.48 -0.66
CA LEU A 110 -9.19 -1.71 -1.68
C LEU A 110 -9.82 -1.99 -3.05
N ARG A 111 -10.85 -2.83 -3.10
CA ARG A 111 -11.57 -3.13 -4.35
C ARG A 111 -12.20 -1.87 -4.94
N ASP A 112 -12.83 -1.05 -4.11
CA ASP A 112 -13.45 0.20 -4.55
C ASP A 112 -12.39 1.16 -5.10
N THR A 113 -11.24 1.24 -4.44
CA THR A 113 -10.14 2.09 -4.88
C THR A 113 -9.57 1.62 -6.20
N ILE A 114 -9.37 0.32 -6.36
CA ILE A 114 -8.88 -0.26 -7.62
C ILE A 114 -9.85 0.07 -8.76
N ALA A 115 -11.15 -0.09 -8.55
CA ALA A 115 -12.16 0.21 -9.56
C ALA A 115 -12.21 1.70 -9.87
N LYS A 116 -12.13 2.55 -8.85
CA LYS A 116 -12.22 4.01 -9.00
C LYS A 116 -11.08 4.58 -9.83
N TYR A 117 -9.85 4.11 -9.59
CA TYR A 117 -8.66 4.62 -10.27
C TYR A 117 -8.21 3.78 -11.45
N GLY A 118 -8.86 2.64 -11.67
CA GLY A 118 -8.56 1.80 -12.82
C GLY A 118 -7.23 1.07 -12.76
N PHE A 119 -6.76 0.71 -11.57
CA PHE A 119 -5.51 -0.04 -11.43
C PHE A 119 -5.64 -1.44 -12.03
N THR A 120 -4.62 -1.87 -12.75
CA THR A 120 -4.55 -3.22 -13.31
C THR A 120 -3.66 -4.14 -12.48
N GLY A 121 -2.91 -3.60 -11.52
CA GLY A 121 -2.12 -4.38 -10.58
C GLY A 121 -1.79 -3.59 -9.33
N ILE A 122 -1.69 -4.29 -8.19
CA ILE A 122 -1.42 -3.68 -6.89
C ILE A 122 -0.27 -4.42 -6.22
N ILE A 123 0.70 -3.65 -5.71
CA ILE A 123 1.76 -4.17 -4.86
C ILE A 123 1.33 -4.00 -3.42
N ALA A 124 1.34 -5.08 -2.65
CA ALA A 124 1.01 -5.05 -1.24
C ALA A 124 2.11 -5.74 -0.44
N GLY A 125 2.43 -5.18 0.73
CA GLY A 125 3.35 -5.80 1.65
C GLY A 125 2.65 -6.91 2.42
N ILE A 126 2.71 -8.13 1.91
CA ILE A 126 2.08 -9.30 2.51
C ILE A 126 3.16 -10.14 3.19
N ARG A 127 2.86 -10.58 4.39
CA ARG A 127 3.74 -11.49 5.11
C ARG A 127 3.44 -12.91 4.74
#